data_3f028fa03e198d612cd1e455ba2276ad
#
_entry.id   3f028fa03e198d612cd1e455ba2276ad
#
_cell.length_a   1.000
_cell.length_b   1.000
_cell.length_c   1.000
_cell.angle_alpha   90.00
_cell.angle_beta   90.00
_cell.angle_gamma   90.00
#
_symmetry.space_group_name_H-M   'P 1'
#
loop_
_entity.id
_entity.type
_entity.pdbx_description
1 polymer ?
#
loop_
_entity_poly.entity_id
_entity_poly.type
_entity_poly.pdbx_seq_one_letter_code
_entity_poly.pdbx_strand_id
1 'polypeptide(L)'
;TAISNTFKSEYITQETELGYQYKKEKLIIQAELEYQHAELQNDQVFPEVLALNRTFQSLLPSARFEYKFSNNANFQLNYRTWTNEPNVSQLQNVIDNQNPLQLRTANPNLDQSYNSWLRGQYRFNNPESGKSFYASLQGNFTRSWNRNESLSWRTIWNG
;
A
#
# COMPACT_ATOMS: atom_id res chain seq x y z
N THR A 1 9.31 -32.90 20.37
CA THR A 1 10.50 -32.49 19.59
C THR A 1 10.19 -31.11 19.00
N ALA A 2 10.87 -30.09 19.51
CA ALA A 2 10.76 -28.73 18.96
C ALA A 2 11.31 -28.76 17.53
N ILE A 3 10.49 -28.44 16.54
CA ILE A 3 10.94 -28.25 15.18
C ILE A 3 11.63 -26.88 15.14
N SER A 4 12.95 -26.88 15.19
CA SER A 4 13.75 -25.67 15.04
C SER A 4 13.82 -25.33 13.56
N ASN A 5 13.48 -24.11 13.17
CA ASN A 5 13.68 -23.60 11.83
C ASN A 5 14.75 -22.50 11.90
N THR A 6 15.82 -22.62 11.11
CA THR A 6 16.88 -21.63 11.06
C THR A 6 16.92 -21.04 9.65
N PHE A 7 16.58 -19.76 9.55
CA PHE A 7 16.62 -19.02 8.29
C PHE A 7 17.18 -17.61 8.50
N LYS A 8 17.80 -17.07 7.48
CA LYS A 8 18.18 -15.66 7.37
C LYS A 8 17.38 -15.05 6.23
N SER A 9 16.66 -13.98 6.50
CA SER A 9 15.93 -13.23 5.49
C SER A 9 16.45 -11.80 5.46
N GLU A 10 16.75 -11.30 4.27
CA GLU A 10 17.19 -9.94 4.02
C GLU A 10 16.32 -9.34 2.91
N TYR A 11 15.79 -8.15 3.15
CA TYR A 11 14.99 -7.41 2.21
C TYR A 11 15.60 -6.03 2.02
N ILE A 12 16.05 -5.75 0.79
CA ILE A 12 16.70 -4.50 0.42
C ILE A 12 15.82 -3.78 -0.57
N THR A 13 15.49 -2.53 -0.28
CA THR A 13 14.70 -1.67 -1.16
C THR A 13 15.53 -0.46 -1.60
N GLN A 14 15.48 -0.17 -2.88
CA GLN A 14 16.03 1.05 -3.49
C GLN A 14 14.87 1.81 -4.14
N GLU A 15 14.75 3.09 -3.82
CA GLU A 15 13.65 3.94 -4.27
C GLU A 15 14.22 5.18 -4.96
N THR A 16 13.59 5.54 -6.07
CA THR A 16 13.90 6.76 -6.80
C THR A 16 12.59 7.47 -7.10
N GLU A 17 12.47 8.72 -6.68
CA GLU A 17 11.26 9.51 -6.83
C GLU A 17 11.48 10.71 -7.73
N LEU A 18 10.51 11.00 -8.59
CA LEU A 18 10.40 12.22 -9.36
C LEU A 18 9.10 12.91 -9.02
N GLY A 19 9.19 14.16 -8.55
CA GLY A 19 8.03 14.94 -8.15
C GLY A 19 7.88 16.22 -8.95
N TYR A 20 6.63 16.62 -9.17
CA TYR A 20 6.25 17.91 -9.75
C TYR A 20 5.22 18.61 -8.88
N GLN A 21 5.42 19.88 -8.58
CA GLN A 21 4.48 20.71 -7.84
C GLN A 21 4.13 21.96 -8.61
N TYR A 22 2.83 22.21 -8.76
CA TYR A 22 2.28 23.46 -9.24
C TYR A 22 1.45 24.12 -8.14
N LYS A 23 1.78 25.37 -7.81
CA LYS A 23 1.06 26.14 -6.80
C LYS A 23 0.74 27.52 -7.35
N LYS A 24 -0.52 27.86 -7.40
CA LYS A 24 -1.01 29.19 -7.79
C LYS A 24 -2.22 29.56 -6.95
N GLU A 25 -2.12 30.67 -6.21
CA GLU A 25 -3.19 31.23 -5.39
C GLU A 25 -4.05 30.20 -4.63
N LYS A 26 -5.13 29.74 -5.29
CA LYS A 26 -6.15 28.82 -4.75
C LYS A 26 -5.92 27.34 -5.11
N LEU A 27 -4.96 27.08 -5.99
CA LEU A 27 -4.74 25.74 -6.56
C LEU A 27 -3.37 25.22 -6.18
N ILE A 28 -3.34 23.99 -5.67
CA ILE A 28 -2.13 23.20 -5.44
C ILE A 28 -2.31 21.86 -6.13
N ILE A 29 -1.38 21.50 -7.00
CA ILE A 29 -1.28 20.20 -7.64
C ILE A 29 0.12 19.67 -7.35
N GLN A 30 0.20 18.48 -6.81
CA GLN A 30 1.43 17.71 -6.62
C GLN A 30 1.24 16.36 -7.29
N ALA A 31 2.23 15.91 -8.04
CA ALA A 31 2.28 14.59 -8.63
C ALA A 31 3.69 14.05 -8.46
N GLU A 32 3.78 12.82 -7.99
CA GLU A 32 5.03 12.13 -7.72
C GLU A 32 4.97 10.75 -8.36
N LEU A 33 6.09 10.30 -8.86
CA LEU A 33 6.26 8.97 -9.41
C LEU A 33 7.50 8.36 -8.78
N GLU A 34 7.30 7.34 -7.98
CA GLU A 34 8.36 6.58 -7.35
C GLU A 34 8.59 5.28 -8.13
N TYR A 35 9.84 4.98 -8.42
CA TYR A 35 10.29 3.68 -8.89
C TYR A 35 10.95 2.95 -7.73
N GLN A 36 10.40 1.80 -7.40
CA GLN A 36 10.90 0.92 -6.35
C GLN A 36 11.52 -0.33 -6.97
N HIS A 37 12.74 -0.63 -6.56
CA HIS A 37 13.44 -1.89 -6.83
C HIS A 37 13.71 -2.57 -5.49
N ALA A 38 13.20 -3.78 -5.32
CA ALA A 38 13.32 -4.52 -4.07
C ALA A 38 13.86 -5.93 -4.31
N GLU A 39 14.79 -6.36 -3.45
CA GLU A 39 15.39 -7.68 -3.48
C GLU A 39 15.12 -8.40 -2.16
N LEU A 40 14.52 -9.57 -2.24
CA LEU A 40 14.33 -10.49 -1.13
C LEU A 40 15.29 -11.65 -1.27
N GLN A 41 16.15 -11.81 -0.27
CA GLN A 41 17.05 -12.96 -0.13
C GLN A 41 16.63 -13.73 1.12
N ASN A 42 16.38 -15.01 0.96
CA ASN A 42 16.03 -15.88 2.08
C ASN A 42 16.83 -17.18 1.97
N ASP A 43 17.70 -17.40 2.94
CA ASP A 43 18.53 -18.58 3.08
C ASP A 43 18.01 -19.41 4.26
N GLN A 44 17.40 -20.53 3.97
CA GLN A 44 16.97 -21.51 4.96
C GLN A 44 18.01 -22.63 5.07
N VAL A 45 18.41 -22.95 6.29
CA VAL A 45 19.43 -23.97 6.57
C VAL A 45 18.79 -25.26 7.11
N PHE A 46 17.66 -25.15 7.81
CA PHE A 46 16.96 -26.30 8.40
C PHE A 46 15.44 -26.09 8.33
N PRO A 47 14.58 -27.12 8.06
CA PRO A 47 14.87 -28.54 7.89
C PRO A 47 15.47 -28.94 6.54
N GLU A 48 15.35 -28.11 5.53
CA GLU A 48 15.93 -28.29 4.21
C GLU A 48 16.69 -27.02 3.79
N VAL A 49 17.79 -27.19 3.09
CA VAL A 49 18.53 -26.05 2.54
C VAL A 49 17.78 -25.51 1.35
N LEU A 50 17.21 -24.32 1.49
CA LEU A 50 16.46 -23.62 0.44
C LEU A 50 16.95 -22.17 0.35
N ALA A 51 17.46 -21.79 -0.81
CA ALA A 51 17.77 -20.39 -1.13
C ALA A 51 16.65 -19.83 -2.02
N LEU A 52 16.03 -18.74 -1.59
CA LEU A 52 15.00 -18.03 -2.34
C LEU A 52 15.47 -16.60 -2.60
N ASN A 53 15.72 -16.27 -3.86
CA ASN A 53 16.04 -14.92 -4.29
C ASN A 53 14.93 -14.39 -5.18
N ARG A 54 14.36 -13.25 -4.83
CA ARG A 54 13.28 -12.60 -5.58
C ARG A 54 13.57 -11.12 -5.75
N THR A 55 13.31 -10.64 -6.94
CA THR A 55 13.41 -9.22 -7.30
C THR A 55 12.03 -8.70 -7.67
N PHE A 56 11.68 -7.54 -7.14
CA PHE A 56 10.41 -6.88 -7.41
C PHE A 56 10.69 -5.49 -7.96
N GLN A 57 9.87 -5.05 -8.91
CA GLN A 57 9.94 -3.73 -9.49
C GLN A 57 8.54 -3.13 -9.55
N SER A 58 8.37 -1.92 -9.05
CA SER A 58 7.08 -1.26 -8.98
C SER A 58 7.18 0.22 -9.33
N LEU A 59 6.15 0.72 -10.02
CA LEU A 59 5.93 2.14 -10.22
C LEU A 59 4.78 2.57 -9.31
N LEU A 60 5.03 3.55 -8.45
CA LEU A 60 4.15 3.97 -7.37
C LEU A 60 3.78 5.45 -7.55
N PRO A 61 2.75 5.77 -8.36
CA PRO A 61 2.28 7.12 -8.50
C PRO A 61 1.58 7.61 -7.25
N SER A 62 1.80 8.88 -6.90
CA SER A 62 1.03 9.62 -5.92
C SER A 62 0.60 10.96 -6.46
N ALA A 63 -0.52 11.50 -5.97
CA ALA A 63 -1.01 12.81 -6.38
C ALA A 63 -1.79 13.48 -5.25
N ARG A 64 -1.64 14.79 -5.15
CA ARG A 64 -2.44 15.65 -4.30
C ARG A 64 -2.98 16.82 -5.11
N PHE A 65 -4.27 17.01 -5.02
CA PHE A 65 -4.97 18.17 -5.54
C PHE A 65 -5.64 18.91 -4.38
N GLU A 66 -5.46 20.23 -4.30
CA GLU A 66 -6.14 21.09 -3.34
C GLU A 66 -6.67 22.32 -4.05
N TYR A 67 -7.93 22.62 -3.82
CA TYR A 67 -8.55 23.84 -4.33
C TYR A 67 -9.28 24.58 -3.21
N LYS A 68 -8.92 25.86 -3.02
CA LYS A 68 -9.54 26.78 -2.06
C LYS A 68 -10.61 27.61 -2.78
N PHE A 69 -11.86 27.27 -2.58
CA PHE A 69 -12.99 28.03 -3.13
C PHE A 69 -13.04 29.43 -2.51
N SER A 70 -12.83 29.49 -1.19
CA SER A 70 -12.77 30.72 -0.39
C SER A 70 -11.86 30.50 0.83
N ASN A 71 -11.73 31.51 1.70
CA ASN A 71 -11.05 31.39 2.99
C ASN A 71 -11.72 30.36 3.92
N ASN A 72 -13.01 30.10 3.68
CA ASN A 72 -13.85 29.27 4.50
C ASN A 72 -14.15 27.89 3.89
N ALA A 73 -13.79 27.67 2.61
CA ALA A 73 -14.12 26.44 1.90
C ALA A 73 -12.93 25.91 1.09
N ASN A 74 -12.60 24.65 1.30
CA ASN A 74 -11.57 23.97 0.53
C ASN A 74 -11.97 22.52 0.18
N PHE A 75 -11.45 22.07 -0.95
CA PHE A 75 -11.53 20.68 -1.39
C PHE A 75 -10.11 20.12 -1.54
N GLN A 76 -9.92 18.90 -1.11
CA GLN A 76 -8.66 18.19 -1.22
C GLN A 76 -8.91 16.77 -1.73
N LEU A 77 -8.10 16.35 -2.70
CA LEU A 77 -8.07 14.99 -3.22
C LEU A 77 -6.66 14.46 -3.08
N ASN A 78 -6.51 13.27 -2.49
CA ASN A 78 -5.23 12.59 -2.33
C ASN A 78 -5.34 11.20 -2.95
N TYR A 79 -4.34 10.85 -3.72
CA TYR A 79 -4.14 9.52 -4.26
C TYR A 79 -2.75 9.04 -3.88
N ARG A 80 -2.64 7.81 -3.43
CA ARG A 80 -1.37 7.21 -3.06
C ARG A 80 -1.36 5.74 -3.40
N THR A 81 -0.20 5.26 -3.84
CA THR A 81 0.06 3.84 -4.06
C THR A 81 1.24 3.37 -3.23
N TRP A 82 1.26 2.09 -2.92
CA TRP A 82 2.37 1.40 -2.25
C TRP A 82 2.30 -0.09 -2.52
N THR A 83 3.40 -0.77 -2.32
CA THR A 83 3.47 -2.24 -2.37
C THR A 83 3.69 -2.80 -0.97
N ASN A 84 3.24 -4.05 -0.77
CA ASN A 84 3.64 -4.86 0.37
C ASN A 84 4.26 -6.14 -0.15
N GLU A 85 5.41 -6.51 0.40
CA GLU A 85 6.08 -7.77 0.11
C GLU A 85 5.28 -8.98 0.63
N PRO A 86 5.36 -10.12 -0.06
CA PRO A 86 4.82 -11.36 0.47
C PRO A 86 5.60 -11.79 1.71
N ASN A 87 4.90 -12.34 2.68
CA ASN A 87 5.53 -12.87 3.87
C ASN A 87 6.39 -14.09 3.52
N VAL A 88 7.57 -14.21 4.13
CA VAL A 88 8.51 -15.33 3.89
C VAL A 88 7.80 -16.69 4.05
N SER A 89 6.92 -16.84 5.04
CA SER A 89 6.13 -18.06 5.24
C SER A 89 5.18 -18.40 4.08
N GLN A 90 4.78 -17.42 3.27
CA GLN A 90 3.97 -17.63 2.08
C GLN A 90 4.79 -18.06 0.86
N LEU A 91 6.08 -17.80 0.88
CA LEU A 91 7.03 -18.13 -0.18
C LEU A 91 7.73 -19.48 0.05
N GLN A 92 7.82 -19.92 1.30
CA GLN A 92 8.43 -21.20 1.64
C GLN A 92 7.48 -22.34 1.26
N ASN A 93 7.94 -23.27 0.44
CA ASN A 93 7.18 -24.45 0.02
C ASN A 93 7.11 -25.51 1.16
N VAL A 94 6.72 -25.08 2.35
CA VAL A 94 6.53 -25.96 3.51
C VAL A 94 5.06 -26.28 3.63
N ILE A 95 4.72 -27.57 3.55
CA ILE A 95 3.37 -28.04 3.84
C ILE A 95 3.20 -28.02 5.35
N ASP A 96 2.42 -27.09 5.87
CA ASP A 96 2.04 -27.07 7.28
C ASP A 96 1.02 -28.21 7.53
N ASN A 97 1.51 -29.31 8.10
CA ASN A 97 0.73 -30.49 8.46
C ASN A 97 0.11 -30.41 9.87
N GLN A 98 0.19 -29.27 10.55
CA GLN A 98 -0.34 -29.13 11.92
C GLN A 98 -1.86 -29.26 11.96
N ASN A 99 -2.54 -28.97 10.87
CA ASN A 99 -3.98 -29.18 10.74
C ASN A 99 -4.30 -29.94 9.44
N PRO A 100 -4.59 -31.26 9.51
CA PRO A 100 -4.90 -32.08 8.32
C PRO A 100 -6.11 -31.61 7.52
N LEU A 101 -6.98 -30.76 8.12
CA LEU A 101 -8.16 -30.19 7.47
C LEU A 101 -7.86 -28.86 6.75
N GLN A 102 -6.67 -28.29 6.90
CA GLN A 102 -6.24 -27.07 6.24
C GLN A 102 -4.81 -27.20 5.72
N LEU A 103 -4.65 -27.86 4.59
CA LEU A 103 -3.38 -27.87 3.86
C LEU A 103 -3.12 -26.46 3.30
N ARG A 104 -2.17 -25.74 3.88
CA ARG A 104 -1.66 -24.48 3.33
C ARG A 104 -0.48 -24.80 2.43
N THR A 105 -0.67 -24.60 1.15
CA THR A 105 0.41 -24.68 0.17
C THR A 105 0.97 -23.29 -0.04
N ALA A 106 2.22 -23.07 0.28
CA ALA A 106 2.90 -21.84 -0.06
C ALA A 106 3.17 -21.76 -1.57
N ASN A 107 3.24 -20.55 -2.09
CA ASN A 107 3.52 -20.31 -3.50
C ASN A 107 4.80 -19.47 -3.64
N PRO A 108 5.92 -20.07 -4.06
CA PRO A 108 7.18 -19.34 -4.24
C PRO A 108 7.13 -18.27 -5.34
N ASN A 109 6.08 -18.28 -6.17
CA ASN A 109 5.85 -17.32 -7.25
C ASN A 109 4.94 -16.16 -6.85
N LEU A 110 4.67 -15.98 -5.56
CA LEU A 110 3.94 -14.82 -5.06
C LEU A 110 4.66 -13.53 -5.41
N ASP A 111 3.89 -12.57 -5.93
CA ASP A 111 4.35 -11.22 -6.20
C ASP A 111 3.92 -10.27 -5.08
N GLN A 112 4.48 -9.06 -5.07
CA GLN A 112 4.05 -8.01 -4.15
C GLN A 112 2.58 -7.66 -4.37
N SER A 113 1.86 -7.35 -3.30
CA SER A 113 0.55 -6.75 -3.43
C SER A 113 0.68 -5.25 -3.73
N TYR A 114 -0.05 -4.78 -4.73
CA TYR A 114 -0.13 -3.37 -5.12
C TYR A 114 -1.38 -2.74 -4.52
N ASN A 115 -1.20 -1.69 -3.75
CA ASN A 115 -2.26 -1.02 -3.04
C ASN A 115 -2.44 0.39 -3.59
N SER A 116 -3.68 0.83 -3.70
CA SER A 116 -4.06 2.17 -4.08
C SER A 116 -5.07 2.73 -3.08
N TRP A 117 -4.89 3.96 -2.69
CA TRP A 117 -5.76 4.67 -1.79
C TRP A 117 -6.15 6.01 -2.39
N LEU A 118 -7.44 6.29 -2.38
CA LEU A 118 -8.01 7.56 -2.82
C LEU A 118 -8.84 8.16 -1.69
N ARG A 119 -8.64 9.45 -1.41
CA ARG A 119 -9.43 10.19 -0.45
C ARG A 119 -9.77 11.57 -0.97
N GLY A 120 -11.06 11.85 -1.09
CA GLY A 120 -11.63 13.18 -1.32
C GLY A 120 -12.19 13.73 -0.01
N GLN A 121 -11.96 15.02 0.25
CA GLN A 121 -12.53 15.71 1.41
C GLN A 121 -12.90 17.14 1.06
N TYR A 122 -14.05 17.56 1.53
CA TYR A 122 -14.51 18.94 1.46
C TYR A 122 -14.71 19.48 2.86
N ARG A 123 -14.22 20.68 3.11
CA ARG A 123 -14.40 21.40 4.38
C ARG A 123 -14.97 22.77 4.11
N PHE A 124 -15.95 23.12 4.89
CA PHE A 124 -16.49 24.48 5.01
C PHE A 124 -16.53 24.86 6.49
N ASN A 125 -16.00 26.04 6.82
CA ASN A 125 -16.05 26.57 8.18
C ASN A 125 -16.24 28.08 8.12
N ASN A 126 -17.39 28.57 8.60
CA ASN A 126 -17.69 29.99 8.70
C ASN A 126 -17.78 30.39 10.19
N PRO A 127 -16.71 30.96 10.78
CA PRO A 127 -16.70 31.35 12.19
C PRO A 127 -17.72 32.43 12.54
N GLU A 128 -18.03 33.32 11.60
CA GLU A 128 -18.97 34.42 11.83
C GLU A 128 -20.42 33.93 12.02
N SER A 129 -20.82 32.92 11.27
CA SER A 129 -22.15 32.32 11.38
C SER A 129 -22.19 31.09 12.29
N GLY A 130 -21.03 30.65 12.82
CA GLY A 130 -20.91 29.44 13.64
C GLY A 130 -21.19 28.15 12.87
N LYS A 131 -21.23 28.18 11.53
CA LYS A 131 -21.56 27.02 10.69
C LYS A 131 -20.32 26.33 10.19
N SER A 132 -20.27 25.01 10.33
CA SER A 132 -19.24 24.17 9.76
C SER A 132 -19.83 22.94 9.07
N PHE A 133 -19.18 22.51 8.01
CA PHE A 133 -19.55 21.30 7.28
C PHE A 133 -18.28 20.55 6.85
N TYR A 134 -18.30 19.24 7.01
CA TYR A 134 -17.23 18.35 6.59
C TYR A 134 -17.79 17.13 5.90
N ALA A 135 -17.26 16.81 4.74
CA ALA A 135 -17.55 15.57 4.03
C ALA A 135 -16.27 14.91 3.56
N SER A 136 -16.17 13.60 3.69
CA SER A 136 -15.06 12.84 3.11
C SER A 136 -15.54 11.52 2.52
N LEU A 137 -14.89 11.14 1.41
CA LEU A 137 -15.03 9.85 0.76
C LEU A 137 -13.64 9.25 0.62
N GLN A 138 -13.47 7.98 1.00
CA GLN A 138 -12.21 7.27 0.79
C GLN A 138 -12.46 5.87 0.30
N GLY A 139 -11.54 5.38 -0.51
CA GLY A 139 -11.53 4.02 -1.02
C GLY A 139 -10.13 3.44 -1.05
N ASN A 140 -10.05 2.13 -0.87
CA ASN A 140 -8.84 1.35 -1.02
C ASN A 140 -9.07 0.27 -2.07
N PHE A 141 -8.08 0.08 -2.91
CA PHE A 141 -8.01 -1.00 -3.87
C PHE A 141 -6.70 -1.75 -3.68
N THR A 142 -6.78 -3.06 -3.50
CA THR A 142 -5.61 -3.93 -3.39
C THR A 142 -5.66 -4.95 -4.52
N ARG A 143 -4.61 -4.97 -5.32
CA ARG A 143 -4.38 -5.98 -6.36
C ARG A 143 -3.26 -6.89 -5.91
N SER A 144 -3.57 -8.17 -5.80
CA SER A 144 -2.61 -9.24 -5.55
C SER A 144 -2.63 -10.19 -6.75
N TRP A 145 -1.48 -10.52 -7.31
CA TRP A 145 -1.40 -11.47 -8.45
C TRP A 145 -1.94 -12.86 -8.11
N ASN A 146 -2.18 -13.13 -6.84
CA ASN A 146 -2.72 -14.40 -6.39
C ASN A 146 -4.14 -14.26 -5.82
N ARG A 147 -5.09 -13.91 -6.66
CA ARG A 147 -6.53 -14.18 -6.53
C ARG A 147 -7.38 -13.37 -5.54
N ASN A 148 -6.84 -12.40 -4.78
CA ASN A 148 -7.69 -11.61 -3.87
C ASN A 148 -7.62 -10.12 -4.20
N GLU A 149 -8.43 -9.69 -5.16
CA GLU A 149 -8.72 -8.26 -5.33
C GLU A 149 -9.74 -7.86 -4.27
N SER A 150 -9.43 -6.83 -3.49
CA SER A 150 -10.37 -6.26 -2.53
C SER A 150 -10.59 -4.78 -2.81
N LEU A 151 -11.84 -4.37 -2.86
CA LEU A 151 -12.25 -2.98 -2.96
C LEU A 151 -13.05 -2.61 -1.71
N SER A 152 -12.62 -1.56 -1.00
CA SER A 152 -13.37 -1.04 0.14
C SER A 152 -13.60 0.46 0.01
N TRP A 153 -14.81 0.92 0.33
CA TRP A 153 -15.19 2.32 0.33
C TRP A 153 -15.74 2.71 1.70
N ARG A 154 -15.38 3.87 2.16
CA ARG A 154 -15.92 4.46 3.38
C ARG A 154 -16.30 5.91 3.16
N THR A 155 -17.53 6.25 3.46
CA THR A 155 -18.02 7.63 3.46
C THR A 155 -18.21 8.09 4.90
N ILE A 156 -17.67 9.23 5.26
CA ILE A 156 -17.86 9.87 6.57
C ILE A 156 -18.30 11.31 6.30
N TRP A 157 -19.43 11.68 6.86
CA TRP A 157 -19.92 13.05 6.83
C TRP A 157 -20.48 13.39 8.21
N ASN A 158 -20.11 14.56 8.71
CA ASN A 158 -20.59 15.13 9.95
C ASN A 158 -21.15 16.50 9.60
N GLY A 159 -22.42 16.72 9.88
CA GLY A 159 -23.11 17.99 9.76
C GLY A 159 -23.19 18.70 11.12
#